data_3607e3601bce0f2bda684c3d670d44a3
#
_entry.id   3607e3601bce0f2bda684c3d670d44a3
#
_cell.length_a   1.000
_cell.length_b   1.000
_cell.length_c   1.000
_cell.angle_alpha   90.00
_cell.angle_beta   90.00
_cell.angle_gamma   90.00
#
_symmetry.space_group_name_H-M   'P 1'
#
loop_
_entity.id
_entity.type
_entity.pdbx_description
1 polymer ?
#
loop_
_entity_poly.entity_id
_entity_poly.type
_entity_poly.pdbx_seq_one_letter_code
_entity_poly.pdbx_strand_id
1 'polypeptide(L)'
;FPKKRRKRPRENHGFLYTIKKKGGTGIGLFGKKAKVSKPRALAFVDYEHWYISLDKMYHTRPDIGKWINDMEKTLDIRGIWFFGDFSKNQSLREEMTKIRGFTNNIIETGNGTNRVTKDFTDFIMLDHIYQAAMSDRDDIDVFVIFTGDGHFTSVASFLKNKCKKEVEIYAVKGGCSNQLRMAASRTVEYPDETDDKKQIFQLIFSALDKIEHSPSSKNMKPTFIKTVEAVSVQNNLPRKKVREAAQWLVDNGYIERKKEKAFGKTIVTVSANWYEVAKAGLWTPEKK
;
A
#
# COMPACT_ATOMS: atom_id res chain seq x y z
N PHE A 1 -15.77 -2.86 58.18
CA PHE A 1 -14.40 -2.48 57.86
C PHE A 1 -13.56 -3.72 57.57
N PRO A 2 -13.08 -3.96 56.36
CA PRO A 2 -12.06 -4.96 56.07
C PRO A 2 -10.69 -4.29 55.90
N LYS A 3 -9.68 -4.94 56.47
CA LYS A 3 -8.29 -4.53 56.58
C LYS A 3 -7.61 -4.44 55.22
N LYS A 4 -6.93 -3.30 54.95
CA LYS A 4 -6.01 -3.11 53.81
C LYS A 4 -4.81 -4.06 53.93
N ARG A 5 -4.64 -4.96 52.94
CA ARG A 5 -3.39 -5.68 52.75
C ARG A 5 -2.40 -4.77 52.01
N ARG A 6 -1.31 -4.40 52.69
CA ARG A 6 -0.15 -3.72 52.10
C ARG A 6 0.59 -4.71 51.14
N LYS A 7 0.72 -4.35 49.90
CA LYS A 7 1.66 -5.03 48.98
C LYS A 7 3.06 -4.52 49.28
N ARG A 8 4.00 -5.45 49.49
CA ARG A 8 5.45 -5.20 49.61
C ARG A 8 6.04 -4.91 48.21
N PRO A 9 7.06 -4.02 48.12
CA PRO A 9 7.76 -3.81 46.87
C PRO A 9 8.60 -5.05 46.49
N ARG A 10 8.64 -5.42 45.20
CA ARG A 10 9.55 -6.43 44.71
C ARG A 10 10.94 -5.80 44.59
N GLU A 11 11.88 -6.28 45.39
CA GLU A 11 13.29 -5.95 45.29
C GLU A 11 13.89 -6.66 44.05
N ASN A 12 14.52 -5.85 43.18
CA ASN A 12 15.36 -6.33 42.08
C ASN A 12 16.67 -6.85 42.66
N HIS A 13 16.83 -8.17 42.82
CA HIS A 13 18.12 -8.76 43.05
C HIS A 13 18.85 -8.96 41.74
N GLY A 14 19.70 -7.99 41.37
CA GLY A 14 20.77 -8.19 40.40
C GLY A 14 21.79 -9.17 40.93
N PHE A 15 21.85 -10.37 40.37
CA PHE A 15 22.92 -11.31 40.64
C PHE A 15 24.20 -10.91 39.90
N LEU A 16 25.16 -10.32 40.64
CA LEU A 16 26.55 -10.17 40.20
C LEU A 16 27.26 -11.52 40.36
N TYR A 17 27.54 -12.21 39.25
CA TYR A 17 28.44 -13.34 39.27
C TYR A 17 29.87 -12.86 39.08
N THR A 18 30.68 -12.99 40.14
CA THR A 18 32.13 -12.81 40.06
C THR A 18 32.73 -14.08 39.45
N ILE A 19 33.24 -13.99 38.22
CA ILE A 19 33.97 -15.11 37.59
C ILE A 19 35.44 -14.96 37.93
N LYS A 20 35.97 -15.90 38.75
CA LYS A 20 37.39 -16.12 38.95
C LYS A 20 37.99 -16.70 37.67
N LYS A 21 38.95 -15.99 37.06
CA LYS A 21 39.80 -16.51 35.99
C LYS A 21 40.67 -17.67 36.50
N LYS A 22 40.51 -18.84 35.93
CA LYS A 22 41.58 -19.84 35.75
C LYS A 22 41.55 -20.30 34.30
N GLY A 23 42.78 -20.38 33.72
CA GLY A 23 43.03 -20.49 32.31
C GLY A 23 42.48 -21.70 31.57
N GLY A 24 42.34 -21.56 30.27
CA GLY A 24 42.24 -22.69 29.33
C GLY A 24 41.13 -22.53 28.33
N THR A 25 41.51 -22.35 27.05
CA THR A 25 40.83 -22.74 25.82
C THR A 25 39.44 -22.17 25.54
N GLY A 26 39.36 -21.40 24.47
CA GLY A 26 38.16 -20.75 23.98
C GLY A 26 37.00 -21.69 23.67
N ILE A 27 35.83 -21.33 24.17
CA ILE A 27 34.56 -21.84 23.70
C ILE A 27 33.83 -20.65 23.10
N GLY A 28 33.65 -20.70 21.78
CA GLY A 28 32.88 -19.70 21.04
C GLY A 28 31.44 -19.70 21.55
N LEU A 29 31.04 -18.62 22.19
CA LEU A 29 29.63 -18.33 22.47
C LEU A 29 28.92 -18.00 21.12
N PHE A 30 28.39 -19.02 20.48
CA PHE A 30 27.32 -18.81 19.49
C PHE A 30 26.04 -18.42 20.27
N GLY A 31 25.94 -17.16 20.62
CA GLY A 31 24.68 -16.57 21.04
C GLY A 31 23.71 -16.66 19.86
N LYS A 32 22.75 -17.60 19.91
CA LYS A 32 21.57 -17.53 19.03
C LYS A 32 20.97 -16.16 19.24
N LYS A 33 21.07 -15.26 18.22
CA LYS A 33 20.29 -14.03 18.20
C LYS A 33 18.85 -14.43 18.42
N ALA A 34 18.25 -14.02 19.52
CA ALA A 34 16.82 -14.20 19.75
C ALA A 34 16.10 -13.59 18.55
N LYS A 35 15.32 -14.40 17.84
CA LYS A 35 14.52 -13.95 16.70
C LYS A 35 13.48 -13.01 17.30
N VAL A 36 13.65 -11.70 17.13
CA VAL A 36 12.68 -10.71 17.58
C VAL A 36 11.36 -11.06 16.89
N SER A 37 10.35 -11.44 17.67
CA SER A 37 9.02 -11.73 17.15
C SER A 37 8.42 -10.44 16.60
N LYS A 38 7.77 -10.52 15.43
CA LYS A 38 7.07 -9.38 14.87
C LYS A 38 5.91 -8.99 15.79
N PRO A 39 5.60 -7.67 15.91
CA PRO A 39 4.41 -7.20 16.62
C PRO A 39 3.15 -7.81 16.02
N ARG A 40 2.21 -8.23 16.85
CA ARG A 40 0.93 -8.83 16.42
C ARG A 40 -0.08 -7.75 16.10
N ALA A 41 -0.71 -7.85 14.92
CA ALA A 41 -1.57 -6.80 14.40
C ALA A 41 -2.95 -7.30 13.98
N LEU A 42 -3.95 -6.44 14.16
CA LEU A 42 -5.27 -6.52 13.53
C LEU A 42 -5.40 -5.42 12.50
N ALA A 43 -5.96 -5.75 11.32
CA ALA A 43 -6.14 -4.82 10.24
C ALA A 43 -7.64 -4.60 9.92
N PHE A 44 -8.02 -3.34 9.78
CA PHE A 44 -9.37 -2.88 9.45
C PHE A 44 -9.29 -2.02 8.19
N VAL A 45 -10.01 -2.40 7.16
CA VAL A 45 -9.87 -1.84 5.82
C VAL A 45 -11.20 -1.27 5.34
N ASP A 46 -11.27 0.03 5.19
CA ASP A 46 -12.32 0.69 4.41
C ASP A 46 -12.05 0.44 2.91
N TYR A 47 -12.56 -0.70 2.43
CA TYR A 47 -12.26 -1.13 1.06
C TYR A 47 -12.93 -0.26 0.01
N GLU A 48 -14.11 0.23 0.31
CA GLU A 48 -14.82 1.13 -0.61
C GLU A 48 -14.04 2.43 -0.81
N HIS A 49 -13.59 3.05 0.28
CA HIS A 49 -12.76 4.26 0.22
C HIS A 49 -11.45 3.99 -0.53
N TRP A 50 -10.77 2.89 -0.24
CA TRP A 50 -9.55 2.50 -0.94
C TRP A 50 -9.76 2.36 -2.44
N TYR A 51 -10.79 1.57 -2.83
CA TYR A 51 -11.14 1.31 -4.23
C TYR A 51 -11.47 2.59 -4.99
N ILE A 52 -12.38 3.42 -4.44
CA ILE A 52 -12.83 4.66 -5.09
C ILE A 52 -11.68 5.68 -5.18
N SER A 53 -10.88 5.80 -4.15
CA SER A 53 -9.77 6.74 -4.13
C SER A 53 -8.68 6.37 -5.14
N LEU A 54 -8.32 5.08 -5.25
CA LEU A 54 -7.38 4.61 -6.27
C LEU A 54 -7.93 4.79 -7.68
N ASP A 55 -9.20 4.48 -7.91
CA ASP A 55 -9.84 4.67 -9.22
C ASP A 55 -9.82 6.15 -9.64
N LYS A 56 -10.21 7.05 -8.75
CA LYS A 56 -10.26 8.49 -9.04
C LYS A 56 -8.89 9.13 -9.21
N MET A 57 -7.92 8.76 -8.39
CA MET A 57 -6.63 9.46 -8.33
C MET A 57 -5.56 8.82 -9.22
N TYR A 58 -5.65 7.50 -9.44
CA TYR A 58 -4.60 6.72 -10.08
C TYR A 58 -5.09 5.82 -11.22
N HIS A 59 -6.42 5.75 -11.47
CA HIS A 59 -7.04 4.88 -12.48
C HIS A 59 -6.59 3.42 -12.37
N THR A 60 -6.48 2.93 -11.13
CA THR A 60 -6.03 1.58 -10.82
C THR A 60 -6.89 0.94 -9.73
N ARG A 61 -6.65 -0.33 -9.45
CA ARG A 61 -7.39 -1.12 -8.48
C ARG A 61 -6.51 -1.47 -7.28
N PRO A 62 -7.12 -1.74 -6.09
CA PRO A 62 -6.39 -2.24 -4.94
C PRO A 62 -5.64 -3.54 -5.24
N ASP A 63 -4.35 -3.58 -4.94
CA ASP A 63 -3.56 -4.81 -4.89
C ASP A 63 -3.48 -5.31 -3.44
N ILE A 64 -4.49 -6.11 -3.06
CA ILE A 64 -4.63 -6.66 -1.71
C ILE A 64 -3.44 -7.55 -1.36
N GLY A 65 -2.99 -8.38 -2.32
CA GLY A 65 -1.88 -9.31 -2.10
C GLY A 65 -0.58 -8.59 -1.81
N LYS A 66 -0.27 -7.56 -2.60
CA LYS A 66 0.91 -6.72 -2.37
C LYS A 66 0.84 -6.03 -1.01
N TRP A 67 -0.30 -5.42 -0.66
CA TRP A 67 -0.48 -4.74 0.61
C TRP A 67 -0.30 -5.67 1.81
N ILE A 68 -0.89 -6.87 1.79
CA ILE A 68 -0.71 -7.87 2.84
C ILE A 68 0.76 -8.29 2.93
N ASN A 69 1.39 -8.63 1.81
CA ASN A 69 2.79 -9.01 1.78
C ASN A 69 3.72 -7.90 2.33
N ASP A 70 3.40 -6.63 2.07
CA ASP A 70 4.18 -5.50 2.59
C ASP A 70 4.03 -5.35 4.11
N MET A 71 2.82 -5.51 4.65
CA MET A 71 2.59 -5.53 6.10
C MET A 71 3.29 -6.71 6.78
N GLU A 72 3.19 -7.90 6.20
CA GLU A 72 3.79 -9.12 6.77
C GLU A 72 5.32 -9.08 6.84
N LYS A 73 5.98 -8.14 6.14
CA LYS A 73 7.43 -7.93 6.32
C LYS A 73 7.78 -7.50 7.74
N THR A 74 6.91 -6.73 8.39
CA THR A 74 7.15 -6.10 9.70
C THR A 74 6.19 -6.51 10.79
N LEU A 75 5.00 -7.00 10.45
CA LEU A 75 3.92 -7.34 11.37
C LEU A 75 3.56 -8.84 11.29
N ASP A 76 3.04 -9.38 12.39
CA ASP A 76 2.39 -10.69 12.49
C ASP A 76 0.86 -10.47 12.47
N ILE A 77 0.25 -10.60 11.30
CA ILE A 77 -1.16 -10.28 11.07
C ILE A 77 -2.05 -11.39 11.64
N ARG A 78 -2.86 -11.05 12.65
CA ARG A 78 -3.77 -11.95 13.35
C ARG A 78 -5.20 -11.95 12.82
N GLY A 79 -5.55 -10.95 12.03
CA GLY A 79 -6.84 -10.85 11.38
C GLY A 79 -6.93 -9.62 10.50
N ILE A 80 -7.71 -9.73 9.42
CA ILE A 80 -7.98 -8.63 8.50
C ILE A 80 -9.49 -8.60 8.26
N TRP A 81 -10.12 -7.43 8.43
CA TRP A 81 -11.53 -7.16 8.16
C TRP A 81 -11.66 -6.12 7.06
N PHE A 82 -12.47 -6.43 6.06
CA PHE A 82 -12.80 -5.50 4.98
C PHE A 82 -14.24 -5.00 5.14
N PHE A 83 -14.40 -3.68 5.07
CA PHE A 83 -15.67 -2.99 5.20
C PHE A 83 -16.01 -2.27 3.90
N GLY A 84 -17.29 -2.22 3.52
CA GLY A 84 -17.74 -1.48 2.37
C GLY A 84 -19.16 -1.83 1.95
N ASP A 85 -19.79 -0.92 1.22
CA ASP A 85 -21.05 -1.19 0.52
C ASP A 85 -20.76 -1.78 -0.87
N PHE A 86 -20.59 -3.08 -0.92
CA PHE A 86 -20.31 -3.81 -2.16
C PHE A 86 -21.52 -3.88 -3.11
N SER A 87 -22.69 -3.40 -2.68
CA SER A 87 -23.89 -3.35 -3.51
C SER A 87 -23.94 -2.10 -4.43
N LYS A 88 -23.15 -1.07 -4.16
CA LYS A 88 -23.17 0.23 -4.87
C LYS A 88 -22.93 0.11 -6.37
N ASN A 89 -22.06 -0.78 -6.81
CA ASN A 89 -21.84 -1.05 -8.23
C ASN A 89 -21.33 -2.47 -8.49
N GLN A 90 -21.47 -2.92 -9.73
CA GLN A 90 -21.07 -4.28 -10.14
C GLN A 90 -19.57 -4.52 -9.97
N SER A 91 -18.72 -3.54 -10.32
CA SER A 91 -17.27 -3.70 -10.21
C SER A 91 -16.82 -3.87 -8.77
N LEU A 92 -17.42 -3.14 -7.82
CA LEU A 92 -17.11 -3.28 -6.40
C LEU A 92 -17.58 -4.64 -5.85
N ARG A 93 -18.73 -5.15 -6.36
CA ARG A 93 -19.20 -6.49 -6.01
C ARG A 93 -18.25 -7.60 -6.47
N GLU A 94 -17.63 -7.45 -7.63
CA GLU A 94 -16.65 -8.40 -8.15
C GLU A 94 -15.38 -8.45 -7.28
N GLU A 95 -15.00 -7.34 -6.67
CA GLU A 95 -13.87 -7.28 -5.75
C GLU A 95 -14.06 -8.16 -4.50
N MET A 96 -15.29 -8.40 -4.07
CA MET A 96 -15.58 -9.28 -2.93
C MET A 96 -15.04 -10.70 -3.15
N THR A 97 -15.08 -11.19 -4.39
CA THR A 97 -14.52 -12.50 -4.73
C THR A 97 -13.00 -12.52 -4.57
N LYS A 98 -12.34 -11.42 -4.91
CA LYS A 98 -10.88 -11.26 -4.71
C LYS A 98 -10.54 -11.20 -3.22
N ILE A 99 -11.30 -10.43 -2.44
CA ILE A 99 -11.10 -10.31 -0.98
C ILE A 99 -11.23 -11.68 -0.31
N ARG A 100 -12.21 -12.50 -0.73
CA ARG A 100 -12.41 -13.87 -0.19
C ARG A 100 -11.22 -14.79 -0.41
N GLY A 101 -10.34 -14.49 -1.35
CA GLY A 101 -9.07 -15.20 -1.51
C GLY A 101 -8.06 -14.96 -0.38
N PHE A 102 -8.28 -13.95 0.45
CA PHE A 102 -7.40 -13.56 1.56
C PHE A 102 -8.07 -13.73 2.93
N THR A 103 -9.35 -13.41 3.06
CA THR A 103 -10.11 -13.52 4.32
C THR A 103 -11.60 -13.67 4.07
N ASN A 104 -12.29 -14.31 5.05
CA ASN A 104 -13.76 -14.36 5.10
C ASN A 104 -14.37 -13.21 5.93
N ASN A 105 -13.57 -12.39 6.57
CA ASN A 105 -14.04 -11.27 7.40
C ASN A 105 -14.41 -10.08 6.50
N ILE A 106 -15.50 -10.19 5.77
CA ILE A 106 -16.06 -9.15 4.92
C ILE A 106 -17.35 -8.67 5.57
N ILE A 107 -17.42 -7.38 5.90
CA ILE A 107 -18.56 -6.73 6.52
C ILE A 107 -19.22 -5.84 5.47
N GLU A 108 -20.37 -6.33 4.96
CA GLU A 108 -21.19 -5.53 4.06
C GLU A 108 -21.97 -4.47 4.84
N THR A 109 -21.80 -3.22 4.45
CA THR A 109 -22.40 -2.07 5.16
C THR A 109 -23.61 -1.48 4.41
N GLY A 110 -23.92 -2.01 3.22
CA GLY A 110 -25.03 -1.57 2.39
C GLY A 110 -26.38 -1.97 2.98
N ASN A 111 -27.28 -0.99 3.14
CA ASN A 111 -28.67 -1.24 3.44
C ASN A 111 -29.43 -1.45 2.12
N GLY A 112 -29.87 -2.67 1.85
CA GLY A 112 -30.65 -3.06 0.64
C GLY A 112 -31.98 -2.33 0.41
N THR A 113 -32.25 -1.21 1.07
CA THR A 113 -33.47 -0.40 0.91
C THR A 113 -33.16 0.96 0.30
N ASN A 114 -33.66 1.17 -0.85
CA ASN A 114 -33.47 2.20 -1.88
C ASN A 114 -33.71 3.66 -1.52
N ARG A 115 -33.58 4.20 -0.31
CA ARG A 115 -33.99 5.62 -0.12
C ARG A 115 -33.16 6.53 0.78
N VAL A 116 -32.22 6.05 1.57
CA VAL A 116 -31.33 6.94 2.31
C VAL A 116 -29.92 6.35 2.28
N THR A 117 -29.12 6.85 1.37
CA THR A 117 -27.69 6.53 1.28
C THR A 117 -26.92 7.25 2.39
N LYS A 118 -27.19 6.92 3.66
CA LYS A 118 -26.26 7.26 4.72
C LYS A 118 -25.16 6.21 4.69
N ASP A 119 -23.96 6.67 4.48
CA ASP A 119 -22.78 5.83 4.56
C ASP A 119 -22.54 5.45 6.03
N PHE A 120 -22.90 4.20 6.37
CA PHE A 120 -22.70 3.68 7.72
C PHE A 120 -21.37 2.93 7.85
N THR A 121 -20.60 2.83 6.77
CA THR A 121 -19.35 2.06 6.75
C THR A 121 -18.40 2.50 7.85
N ASP A 122 -18.20 3.81 8.00
CA ASP A 122 -17.34 4.38 9.03
C ASP A 122 -17.77 4.00 10.43
N PHE A 123 -19.09 4.11 10.74
CA PHE A 123 -19.62 3.80 12.06
C PHE A 123 -19.48 2.31 12.40
N ILE A 124 -19.76 1.43 11.43
CA ILE A 124 -19.62 -0.02 11.61
C ILE A 124 -18.15 -0.38 11.81
N MET A 125 -17.26 0.20 11.01
CA MET A 125 -15.82 -0.03 11.13
C MET A 125 -15.28 0.49 12.47
N LEU A 126 -15.70 1.69 12.91
CA LEU A 126 -15.35 2.24 14.21
C LEU A 126 -15.80 1.33 15.35
N ASP A 127 -17.05 0.82 15.31
CA ASP A 127 -17.57 -0.12 16.30
C ASP A 127 -16.71 -1.39 16.40
N HIS A 128 -16.37 -2.00 15.25
CA HIS A 128 -15.49 -3.16 15.22
C HIS A 128 -14.09 -2.89 15.80
N ILE A 129 -13.51 -1.71 15.51
CA ILE A 129 -12.21 -1.32 16.07
C ILE A 129 -12.30 -1.16 17.60
N TYR A 130 -13.35 -0.49 18.11
CA TYR A 130 -13.54 -0.31 19.56
C TYR A 130 -13.77 -1.66 20.25
N GLN A 131 -14.60 -2.54 19.69
CA GLN A 131 -14.82 -3.89 20.23
C GLN A 131 -13.52 -4.70 20.30
N ALA A 132 -12.71 -4.65 19.22
CA ALA A 132 -11.42 -5.32 19.18
C ALA A 132 -10.43 -4.76 20.21
N ALA A 133 -10.43 -3.43 20.41
CA ALA A 133 -9.55 -2.76 21.36
C ALA A 133 -9.93 -3.01 22.82
N MET A 134 -11.22 -3.23 23.08
CA MET A 134 -11.77 -3.46 24.44
C MET A 134 -11.90 -4.96 24.77
N SER A 135 -11.68 -5.84 23.82
CA SER A 135 -11.63 -7.28 24.07
C SER A 135 -10.40 -7.63 24.93
N ASP A 136 -10.50 -8.70 25.75
CA ASP A 136 -9.40 -9.19 26.61
C ASP A 136 -8.18 -9.72 25.83
N ARG A 137 -8.00 -9.25 24.60
CA ARG A 137 -6.84 -9.56 23.74
C ARG A 137 -5.65 -8.66 24.07
N ASP A 138 -5.02 -8.91 25.19
CA ASP A 138 -3.74 -8.25 25.55
C ASP A 138 -2.61 -8.60 24.57
N ASP A 139 -2.87 -9.55 23.68
CA ASP A 139 -1.88 -10.08 22.74
C ASP A 139 -1.72 -9.28 21.44
N ILE A 140 -2.52 -8.25 21.19
CA ILE A 140 -2.41 -7.37 20.02
C ILE A 140 -1.58 -6.13 20.36
N ASP A 141 -0.56 -5.87 19.56
CA ASP A 141 0.38 -4.76 19.73
C ASP A 141 0.04 -3.57 18.82
N VAL A 142 -0.46 -3.86 17.60
CA VAL A 142 -0.65 -2.89 16.52
C VAL A 142 -2.06 -2.97 15.96
N PHE A 143 -2.68 -1.81 15.75
CA PHE A 143 -3.90 -1.66 14.96
C PHE A 143 -3.56 -1.01 13.63
N VAL A 144 -3.83 -1.73 12.54
CA VAL A 144 -3.69 -1.23 11.16
C VAL A 144 -5.06 -0.77 10.69
N ILE A 145 -5.17 0.47 10.24
CA ILE A 145 -6.41 1.04 9.71
C ILE A 145 -6.13 1.55 8.31
N PHE A 146 -6.80 0.97 7.31
CA PHE A 146 -6.70 1.44 5.93
C PHE A 146 -7.87 2.38 5.63
N THR A 147 -7.65 3.66 5.75
CA THR A 147 -8.58 4.75 5.38
C THR A 147 -7.82 6.06 5.29
N GLY A 148 -8.34 7.02 4.52
CA GLY A 148 -7.85 8.40 4.50
C GLY A 148 -8.72 9.37 5.31
N ASP A 149 -9.86 8.89 5.84
CA ASP A 149 -10.87 9.76 6.41
C ASP A 149 -10.50 10.26 7.81
N GLY A 150 -10.66 11.59 7.99
CA GLY A 150 -10.44 12.25 9.28
C GLY A 150 -11.36 11.79 10.42
N HIS A 151 -12.50 11.15 10.13
CA HIS A 151 -13.41 10.61 11.13
C HIS A 151 -12.74 9.55 12.03
N PHE A 152 -11.72 8.87 11.53
CA PHE A 152 -10.94 7.88 12.29
C PHE A 152 -9.88 8.49 13.23
N THR A 153 -9.71 9.80 13.26
CA THR A 153 -8.75 10.48 14.14
C THR A 153 -8.99 10.19 15.63
N SER A 154 -10.26 10.17 16.05
CA SER A 154 -10.61 9.94 17.47
C SER A 154 -10.28 8.50 17.90
N VAL A 155 -10.57 7.50 17.09
CA VAL A 155 -10.25 6.10 17.42
C VAL A 155 -8.74 5.86 17.38
N ALA A 156 -8.00 6.44 16.44
CA ALA A 156 -6.53 6.36 16.41
C ALA A 156 -5.92 6.96 17.70
N SER A 157 -6.41 8.11 18.13
CA SER A 157 -5.99 8.74 19.38
C SER A 157 -6.36 7.91 20.62
N PHE A 158 -7.54 7.30 20.62
CA PHE A 158 -7.99 6.40 21.69
C PHE A 158 -7.08 5.18 21.81
N LEU A 159 -6.80 4.50 20.72
CA LEU A 159 -5.92 3.33 20.67
C LEU A 159 -4.52 3.65 21.23
N LYS A 160 -3.93 4.77 20.79
CA LYS A 160 -2.61 5.19 21.28
C LYS A 160 -2.61 5.61 22.74
N ASN A 161 -3.53 6.51 23.10
CA ASN A 161 -3.45 7.20 24.40
C ASN A 161 -4.08 6.39 25.53
N LYS A 162 -5.18 5.67 25.26
CA LYS A 162 -5.89 4.86 26.27
C LYS A 162 -5.45 3.40 26.26
N CYS A 163 -5.47 2.78 25.08
CA CYS A 163 -5.14 1.36 24.98
C CYS A 163 -3.64 1.08 24.92
N LYS A 164 -2.79 2.12 24.74
CA LYS A 164 -1.32 2.00 24.62
C LYS A 164 -0.91 1.04 23.50
N LYS A 165 -1.67 1.06 22.40
CA LYS A 165 -1.40 0.27 21.19
C LYS A 165 -0.76 1.17 20.13
N GLU A 166 0.07 0.59 19.26
CA GLU A 166 0.55 1.29 18.07
C GLU A 166 -0.56 1.35 17.02
N VAL A 167 -0.61 2.45 16.25
CA VAL A 167 -1.59 2.65 15.19
C VAL A 167 -0.87 2.95 13.88
N GLU A 168 -0.98 2.05 12.90
CA GLU A 168 -0.51 2.27 11.55
C GLU A 168 -1.68 2.62 10.63
N ILE A 169 -1.62 3.80 10.03
CA ILE A 169 -2.60 4.23 9.03
C ILE A 169 -2.05 3.93 7.64
N TYR A 170 -2.83 3.20 6.85
CA TYR A 170 -2.61 3.03 5.42
C TYR A 170 -3.64 3.85 4.66
N ALA A 171 -3.22 4.59 3.66
CA ALA A 171 -4.12 5.44 2.88
C ALA A 171 -3.68 5.53 1.42
N VAL A 172 -4.60 5.95 0.57
CA VAL A 172 -4.26 6.32 -0.81
C VAL A 172 -3.47 7.62 -0.78
N LYS A 173 -2.35 7.66 -1.50
CA LYS A 173 -1.43 8.80 -1.53
C LYS A 173 -2.16 10.09 -1.95
N GLY A 174 -2.05 11.10 -1.11
CA GLY A 174 -2.76 12.37 -1.26
C GLY A 174 -4.20 12.35 -0.76
N GLY A 175 -4.73 11.21 -0.28
CA GLY A 175 -6.08 11.07 0.26
C GLY A 175 -6.15 11.00 1.79
N CYS A 176 -5.01 11.05 2.49
CA CYS A 176 -4.98 10.97 3.95
C CYS A 176 -5.20 12.34 4.60
N SER A 177 -6.17 12.43 5.49
CA SER A 177 -6.38 13.60 6.33
C SER A 177 -5.15 13.93 7.19
N ASN A 178 -4.78 15.20 7.28
CA ASN A 178 -3.66 15.63 8.12
C ASN A 178 -3.88 15.31 9.60
N GLN A 179 -5.13 15.43 10.09
CA GLN A 179 -5.46 15.11 11.47
C GLN A 179 -5.25 13.63 11.78
N LEU A 180 -5.70 12.75 10.87
CA LEU A 180 -5.51 11.31 11.00
C LEU A 180 -4.02 10.94 10.96
N ARG A 181 -3.25 11.56 10.06
CA ARG A 181 -1.79 11.37 9.98
C ARG A 181 -1.08 11.72 11.28
N MET A 182 -1.47 12.83 11.92
CA MET A 182 -0.90 13.26 13.19
C MET A 182 -1.29 12.35 14.38
N ALA A 183 -2.46 11.74 14.33
CA ALA A 183 -2.92 10.81 15.35
C ALA A 183 -2.25 9.43 15.27
N ALA A 184 -1.79 9.03 14.09
CA ALA A 184 -1.13 7.74 13.85
C ALA A 184 0.24 7.64 14.53
N SER A 185 0.70 6.42 14.79
CA SER A 185 2.12 6.14 15.10
C SER A 185 2.97 6.13 13.83
N ARG A 186 2.37 5.62 12.74
CA ARG A 186 2.97 5.56 11.40
C ARG A 186 1.90 5.72 10.34
N THR A 187 2.24 6.39 9.23
CA THR A 187 1.37 6.49 8.06
C THR A 187 2.13 5.95 6.84
N VAL A 188 1.46 5.08 6.08
CA VAL A 188 1.96 4.49 4.83
C VAL A 188 0.98 4.85 3.73
N GLU A 189 1.46 5.40 2.63
CA GLU A 189 0.63 5.79 1.50
C GLU A 189 0.84 4.90 0.28
N TYR A 190 -0.26 4.53 -0.37
CA TYR A 190 -0.30 3.72 -1.59
C TYR A 190 -0.93 4.48 -2.76
N PRO A 191 -0.43 4.30 -3.99
CA PRO A 191 0.79 3.56 -4.31
C PRO A 191 2.03 4.28 -3.77
N ASP A 192 3.12 3.56 -3.55
CA ASP A 192 4.39 4.18 -3.21
C ASP A 192 5.01 4.87 -4.44
N GLU A 193 6.10 5.66 -4.27
CA GLU A 193 6.72 6.36 -5.40
C GLU A 193 7.25 5.43 -6.49
N THR A 194 7.61 4.21 -6.12
CA THR A 194 8.10 3.19 -7.05
C THR A 194 6.95 2.63 -7.88
N ASP A 195 5.80 2.40 -7.24
CA ASP A 195 4.59 1.92 -7.92
C ASP A 195 3.98 2.99 -8.84
N ASP A 196 3.95 4.25 -8.42
CA ASP A 196 3.56 5.39 -9.28
C ASP A 196 4.37 5.41 -10.58
N LYS A 197 5.69 5.28 -10.46
CA LYS A 197 6.58 5.25 -11.65
C LYS A 197 6.35 4.03 -12.51
N LYS A 198 6.20 2.84 -11.91
CA LYS A 198 5.94 1.60 -12.66
C LYS A 198 4.66 1.67 -13.48
N GLN A 199 3.58 2.23 -12.92
CA GLN A 199 2.33 2.42 -13.67
C GLN A 199 2.54 3.34 -14.88
N ILE A 200 3.22 4.47 -14.70
CA ILE A 200 3.51 5.37 -15.82
C ILE A 200 4.40 4.67 -16.86
N PHE A 201 5.35 3.83 -16.44
CA PHE A 201 6.17 3.03 -17.34
C PHE A 201 5.32 2.08 -18.20
N GLN A 202 4.35 1.37 -17.56
CA GLN A 202 3.41 0.50 -18.28
C GLN A 202 2.62 1.27 -19.34
N LEU A 203 2.13 2.47 -19.02
CA LEU A 203 1.39 3.31 -19.96
C LEU A 203 2.27 3.79 -21.12
N ILE A 204 3.52 4.18 -20.83
CA ILE A 204 4.48 4.59 -21.86
C ILE A 204 4.82 3.41 -22.79
N PHE A 205 5.11 2.22 -22.24
CA PHE A 205 5.41 1.04 -23.05
C PHE A 205 4.20 0.58 -23.85
N SER A 206 2.99 0.59 -23.29
CA SER A 206 1.76 0.30 -24.03
C SER A 206 1.55 1.26 -25.21
N ALA A 207 1.85 2.55 -25.02
CA ALA A 207 1.75 3.53 -26.11
C ALA A 207 2.78 3.28 -27.22
N LEU A 208 4.02 2.92 -26.85
CA LEU A 208 5.08 2.60 -27.82
C LEU A 208 4.79 1.28 -28.57
N ASP A 209 4.34 0.25 -27.86
CA ASP A 209 3.96 -1.05 -28.43
C ASP A 209 2.83 -0.89 -29.46
N LYS A 210 1.79 -0.13 -29.15
CA LYS A 210 0.70 0.17 -30.07
C LYS A 210 1.19 0.83 -31.37
N ILE A 211 2.19 1.72 -31.30
CA ILE A 211 2.76 2.38 -32.47
C ILE A 211 3.60 1.39 -33.29
N GLU A 212 4.37 0.54 -32.66
CA GLU A 212 5.25 -0.43 -33.34
C GLU A 212 4.47 -1.56 -34.03
N HIS A 213 3.39 -2.06 -33.40
CA HIS A 213 2.67 -3.25 -33.83
C HIS A 213 1.33 -3.00 -34.52
N SER A 214 0.85 -1.75 -34.58
CA SER A 214 -0.41 -1.42 -35.26
C SER A 214 -0.22 -1.18 -36.75
N PRO A 215 -0.97 -1.87 -37.62
CA PRO A 215 -0.92 -1.64 -39.09
C PRO A 215 -1.23 -0.20 -39.47
N SER A 216 -2.11 0.49 -38.71
CA SER A 216 -2.49 1.89 -38.93
C SER A 216 -1.37 2.87 -38.56
N SER A 217 -0.35 2.43 -37.85
CA SER A 217 0.72 3.28 -37.35
C SER A 217 2.02 3.21 -38.14
N LYS A 218 2.05 2.49 -39.27
CA LYS A 218 3.26 2.30 -40.10
C LYS A 218 4.02 3.58 -40.43
N ASN A 219 3.33 4.70 -40.53
CA ASN A 219 3.90 6.04 -40.80
C ASN A 219 4.06 6.93 -39.55
N MET A 220 3.69 6.43 -38.38
CA MET A 220 3.85 7.20 -37.13
C MET A 220 5.28 7.10 -36.63
N LYS A 221 5.87 8.27 -36.36
CA LYS A 221 7.19 8.38 -35.77
C LYS A 221 7.08 8.92 -34.34
N PRO A 222 7.12 8.07 -33.31
CA PRO A 222 7.00 8.51 -31.93
C PRO A 222 8.19 9.40 -31.56
N THR A 223 7.92 10.58 -31.06
CA THR A 223 8.93 11.46 -30.48
C THR A 223 8.72 11.54 -28.98
N PHE A 224 9.77 11.83 -28.21
CA PHE A 224 9.69 11.93 -26.75
C PHE A 224 8.54 12.84 -26.28
N ILE A 225 8.45 14.04 -26.89
CA ILE A 225 7.42 15.02 -26.49
C ILE A 225 6.00 14.51 -26.80
N LYS A 226 5.78 13.95 -28.02
CA LYS A 226 4.47 13.43 -28.40
C LYS A 226 4.06 12.21 -27.59
N THR A 227 5.00 11.33 -27.26
CA THR A 227 4.73 10.18 -26.39
C THR A 227 4.30 10.64 -25.00
N VAL A 228 5.03 11.60 -24.39
CA VAL A 228 4.67 12.18 -23.10
C VAL A 228 3.27 12.83 -23.14
N GLU A 229 2.98 13.59 -24.20
CA GLU A 229 1.70 14.27 -24.38
C GLU A 229 0.54 13.29 -24.55
N ALA A 230 0.71 12.28 -25.42
CA ALA A 230 -0.32 11.27 -25.66
C ALA A 230 -0.64 10.48 -24.37
N VAL A 231 0.37 10.00 -23.65
CA VAL A 231 0.17 9.28 -22.40
C VAL A 231 -0.48 10.17 -21.34
N SER A 232 -0.06 11.44 -21.22
CA SER A 232 -0.63 12.40 -20.28
C SER A 232 -2.11 12.65 -20.55
N VAL A 233 -2.49 12.93 -21.81
CA VAL A 233 -3.86 13.26 -22.20
C VAL A 233 -4.77 12.03 -22.10
N GLN A 234 -4.33 10.89 -22.65
CA GLN A 234 -5.15 9.67 -22.69
C GLN A 234 -5.45 9.12 -21.28
N ASN A 235 -4.55 9.35 -20.32
CA ASN A 235 -4.67 8.78 -18.97
C ASN A 235 -4.93 9.86 -17.90
N ASN A 236 -5.22 11.10 -18.29
CA ASN A 236 -5.45 12.23 -17.39
C ASN A 236 -4.35 12.39 -16.32
N LEU A 237 -3.09 12.22 -16.72
CA LEU A 237 -1.93 12.32 -15.82
C LEU A 237 -1.23 13.67 -15.96
N PRO A 238 -0.65 14.22 -14.87
CA PRO A 238 0.15 15.43 -14.97
C PRO A 238 1.35 15.25 -15.91
N ARG A 239 1.45 16.10 -16.95
CA ARG A 239 2.50 16.03 -17.97
C ARG A 239 3.91 16.01 -17.38
N LYS A 240 4.12 16.69 -16.23
CA LYS A 240 5.39 16.69 -15.51
C LYS A 240 5.77 15.28 -15.03
N LYS A 241 4.86 14.56 -14.38
CA LYS A 241 5.09 13.18 -13.90
C LYS A 241 5.42 12.23 -15.05
N VAL A 242 4.66 12.28 -16.14
CA VAL A 242 4.90 11.43 -17.31
C VAL A 242 6.25 11.75 -17.96
N ARG A 243 6.64 13.04 -18.02
CA ARG A 243 7.94 13.45 -18.55
C ARG A 243 9.10 12.95 -17.68
N GLU A 244 8.99 13.07 -16.36
CA GLU A 244 10.01 12.59 -15.42
C GLU A 244 10.17 11.07 -15.52
N ALA A 245 9.07 10.32 -15.62
CA ALA A 245 9.09 8.87 -15.82
C ALA A 245 9.72 8.50 -17.18
N ALA A 246 9.31 9.14 -18.26
CA ALA A 246 9.87 8.90 -19.59
C ALA A 246 11.37 9.24 -19.65
N GLN A 247 11.79 10.32 -19.01
CA GLN A 247 13.20 10.70 -18.95
C GLN A 247 14.01 9.66 -18.18
N TRP A 248 13.48 9.18 -17.04
CA TRP A 248 14.12 8.10 -16.29
C TRP A 248 14.31 6.83 -17.14
N LEU A 249 13.30 6.45 -17.94
CA LEU A 249 13.41 5.30 -18.86
C LEU A 249 14.51 5.49 -19.92
N VAL A 250 14.68 6.73 -20.41
CA VAL A 250 15.76 7.05 -21.35
C VAL A 250 17.12 6.98 -20.66
N ASP A 251 17.26 7.59 -19.48
CA ASP A 251 18.51 7.67 -18.73
C ASP A 251 19.01 6.28 -18.28
N ASN A 252 18.09 5.33 -18.10
CA ASN A 252 18.40 3.93 -17.75
C ASN A 252 18.43 2.96 -18.93
N GLY A 253 18.34 3.46 -20.17
CA GLY A 253 18.51 2.65 -21.38
C GLY A 253 17.32 1.77 -21.77
N TYR A 254 16.16 1.95 -21.14
CA TYR A 254 14.90 1.25 -21.48
C TYR A 254 14.19 1.87 -22.68
N ILE A 255 14.46 3.14 -22.97
CA ILE A 255 14.01 3.84 -24.17
C ILE A 255 15.23 4.46 -24.85
N GLU A 256 15.37 4.18 -26.13
CA GLU A 256 16.43 4.72 -26.97
C GLU A 256 15.94 5.91 -27.79
N ARG A 257 16.83 6.87 -28.03
CA ARG A 257 16.62 8.02 -28.93
C ARG A 257 17.38 7.82 -30.21
N LYS A 258 16.69 7.83 -31.36
CA LYS A 258 17.29 7.67 -32.68
C LYS A 258 17.04 8.91 -33.53
N LYS A 259 18.07 9.38 -34.24
CA LYS A 259 17.92 10.44 -35.23
C LYS A 259 17.52 9.82 -36.56
N GLU A 260 16.40 10.24 -37.12
CA GLU A 260 15.88 9.75 -38.40
C GLU A 260 15.55 10.93 -39.29
N LYS A 261 15.73 10.72 -40.62
CA LYS A 261 15.22 11.67 -41.61
C LYS A 261 13.78 11.29 -41.97
N ALA A 262 12.84 12.17 -41.67
CA ALA A 262 11.43 12.03 -42.00
C ALA A 262 10.84 13.38 -42.42
N PHE A 263 9.98 13.38 -43.44
CA PHE A 263 9.30 14.57 -43.94
C PHE A 263 10.27 15.72 -44.31
N GLY A 264 11.44 15.39 -44.86
CA GLY A 264 12.47 16.37 -45.25
C GLY A 264 13.20 17.04 -44.06
N LYS A 265 12.98 16.59 -42.83
CA LYS A 265 13.64 17.09 -41.61
C LYS A 265 14.28 15.96 -40.82
N THR A 266 15.30 16.28 -40.05
CA THR A 266 15.83 15.36 -39.03
C THR A 266 14.98 15.45 -37.79
N ILE A 267 14.39 14.33 -37.39
CA ILE A 267 13.60 14.19 -36.16
C ILE A 267 14.30 13.23 -35.21
N VAL A 268 14.07 13.40 -33.91
CA VAL A 268 14.53 12.46 -32.88
C VAL A 268 13.33 11.63 -32.45
N THR A 269 13.35 10.34 -32.81
CA THR A 269 12.34 9.36 -32.44
C THR A 269 12.75 8.64 -31.15
N VAL A 270 11.78 7.99 -30.52
CA VAL A 270 11.98 7.13 -29.36
C VAL A 270 11.48 5.71 -29.69
N SER A 271 12.19 4.71 -29.23
CA SER A 271 11.79 3.30 -29.30
C SER A 271 12.12 2.60 -28.00
N ALA A 272 11.32 1.61 -27.60
CA ALA A 272 11.61 0.82 -26.42
C ALA A 272 12.69 -0.23 -26.71
N ASN A 273 13.59 -0.44 -25.75
CA ASN A 273 14.50 -1.57 -25.75
C ASN A 273 13.79 -2.76 -25.09
N TRP A 274 12.97 -3.47 -25.88
CA TRP A 274 12.09 -4.53 -25.38
C TRP A 274 12.83 -5.66 -24.67
N TYR A 275 14.08 -5.93 -25.05
CA TYR A 275 14.92 -6.92 -24.38
C TYR A 275 15.23 -6.51 -22.93
N GLU A 276 15.74 -5.30 -22.71
CA GLU A 276 16.07 -4.81 -21.39
C GLU A 276 14.80 -4.55 -20.55
N VAL A 277 13.72 -4.10 -21.19
CA VAL A 277 12.40 -3.90 -20.54
C VAL A 277 11.84 -5.21 -19.99
N ALA A 278 11.88 -6.29 -20.78
CA ALA A 278 11.42 -7.62 -20.39
C ALA A 278 12.30 -8.22 -19.29
N LYS A 279 13.63 -8.11 -19.44
CA LYS A 279 14.62 -8.58 -18.45
C LYS A 279 14.45 -7.91 -17.09
N ALA A 280 14.10 -6.63 -17.08
CA ALA A 280 13.85 -5.86 -15.84
C ALA A 280 12.44 -6.07 -15.28
N GLY A 281 11.56 -6.81 -15.98
CA GLY A 281 10.17 -7.02 -15.54
C GLY A 281 9.34 -5.73 -15.50
N LEU A 282 9.73 -4.71 -16.31
CA LEU A 282 9.07 -3.42 -16.30
C LEU A 282 7.77 -3.42 -17.11
N TRP A 283 7.62 -4.31 -18.08
CA TRP A 283 6.42 -4.41 -18.90
C TRP A 283 6.31 -5.80 -19.54
N THR A 284 5.08 -6.28 -19.69
CA THR A 284 4.75 -7.48 -20.46
C THR A 284 3.57 -7.15 -21.37
N PRO A 285 3.60 -7.56 -22.66
CA PRO A 285 2.46 -7.35 -23.56
C PRO A 285 1.21 -8.01 -23.00
N GLU A 286 0.09 -7.32 -23.06
CA GLU A 286 -1.22 -7.95 -22.79
C GLU A 286 -1.38 -9.10 -23.80
N LYS A 287 -1.58 -10.32 -23.31
CA LYS A 287 -1.94 -11.46 -24.15
C LYS A 287 -3.26 -11.13 -24.84
N LYS A 288 -3.22 -10.96 -26.17
CA LYS A 288 -4.41 -10.84 -26.99
C LYS A 288 -5.21 -12.14 -26.99
#